data_5549f957e5e5ddddcaaafa0a1b44915b
#
_entry.id   5549f957e5e5ddddcaaafa0a1b44915b
#
_cell.length_a   1.000
_cell.length_b   1.000
_cell.length_c   1.000
_cell.angle_alpha   90.00
_cell.angle_beta   90.00
_cell.angle_gamma   90.00
#
_symmetry.space_group_name_H-M   'P 1'
#
loop_
_entity.id
_entity.type
_entity.pdbx_description
1 polymer ?
#
loop_
_entity_poly.entity_id
_entity_poly.type
_entity_poly.pdbx_seq_one_letter_code
_entity_poly.pdbx_strand_id
1 'polypeptide(L)'
;MLEIRKISEKDLPEVEEMYTASVRDNPRGFIQQLHLFPNIRDFIRRTEIEGGTFIGVFQDGRVIGMGGLVNQGGGLAEVCKLHIKKEYKGKKYGEKLLSAIEKTARSLNFEKLSLHVTTTQTPAICLYRKFKFRPTKNEVYRIEIERRLYEYDTLYMEKDL
;
A
#
# COMPACT_ATOMS: atom_id res chain seq x y z
N MET A 1 -6.65 -18.13 12.96
CA MET A 1 -5.43 -18.46 12.23
C MET A 1 -5.11 -17.33 11.25
N LEU A 2 -3.86 -16.92 11.22
CA LEU A 2 -3.42 -15.86 10.32
C LEU A 2 -3.07 -16.43 8.95
N GLU A 3 -3.58 -15.80 7.90
CA GLU A 3 -3.26 -16.16 6.52
C GLU A 3 -2.89 -14.90 5.73
N ILE A 4 -1.81 -14.98 4.97
CA ILE A 4 -1.39 -13.91 4.07
C ILE A 4 -1.40 -14.47 2.66
N ARG A 5 -2.26 -13.92 1.81
CA ARG A 5 -2.48 -14.43 0.46
C ARG A 5 -2.97 -13.36 -0.50
N LYS A 6 -2.95 -13.68 -1.77
CA LYS A 6 -3.53 -12.84 -2.81
C LYS A 6 -5.02 -12.56 -2.52
N ILE A 7 -5.42 -11.32 -2.72
CA ILE A 7 -6.82 -10.92 -2.64
C ILE A 7 -7.55 -11.47 -3.88
N SER A 8 -8.67 -12.13 -3.65
CA SER A 8 -9.52 -12.67 -4.71
C SER A 8 -10.78 -11.82 -4.89
N GLU A 9 -11.50 -12.07 -5.97
CA GLU A 9 -12.73 -11.32 -6.29
C GLU A 9 -13.76 -11.36 -5.14
N LYS A 10 -13.89 -12.50 -4.47
CA LYS A 10 -14.82 -12.66 -3.34
C LYS A 10 -14.45 -11.81 -2.12
N ASP A 11 -13.19 -11.42 -1.99
CA ASP A 11 -12.71 -10.63 -0.86
C ASP A 11 -12.98 -9.13 -1.04
N LEU A 12 -13.26 -8.69 -2.26
CA LEU A 12 -13.31 -7.26 -2.59
C LEU A 12 -14.31 -6.45 -1.77
N PRO A 13 -15.52 -6.92 -1.45
CA PRO A 13 -16.45 -6.16 -0.63
C PRO A 13 -15.87 -5.81 0.76
N GLU A 14 -15.26 -6.78 1.42
CA GLU A 14 -14.66 -6.58 2.75
C GLU A 14 -13.37 -5.76 2.67
N VAL A 15 -12.58 -5.96 1.62
CA VAL A 15 -11.37 -5.16 1.37
C VAL A 15 -11.72 -3.68 1.17
N GLU A 16 -12.75 -3.38 0.40
CA GLU A 16 -13.21 -2.01 0.19
C GLU A 16 -13.64 -1.35 1.49
N GLU A 17 -14.41 -2.07 2.31
CA GLU A 17 -14.85 -1.58 3.61
C GLU A 17 -13.65 -1.26 4.51
N MET A 18 -12.68 -2.17 4.59
CA MET A 18 -11.46 -1.96 5.37
C MET A 18 -10.63 -0.79 4.85
N TYR A 19 -10.45 -0.69 3.53
CA TYR A 19 -9.69 0.39 2.92
C TYR A 19 -10.32 1.75 3.21
N THR A 20 -11.63 1.86 3.04
CA THR A 20 -12.37 3.10 3.31
C THR A 20 -12.21 3.54 4.77
N ALA A 21 -12.36 2.62 5.72
CA ALA A 21 -12.18 2.90 7.14
C ALA A 21 -10.73 3.30 7.45
N SER A 22 -9.75 2.61 6.88
CA SER A 22 -8.34 2.89 7.12
C SER A 22 -7.91 4.26 6.62
N VAL A 23 -8.38 4.66 5.44
CA VAL A 23 -8.11 6.01 4.89
C VAL A 23 -8.73 7.08 5.78
N ARG A 24 -9.97 6.87 6.21
CA ARG A 24 -10.68 7.82 7.10
C ARG A 24 -10.01 7.98 8.45
N ASP A 25 -9.45 6.89 8.98
CA ASP A 25 -8.84 6.85 10.31
C ASP A 25 -7.37 7.27 10.33
N ASN A 26 -6.80 7.69 9.19
CA ASN A 26 -5.40 8.11 9.10
C ASN A 26 -5.27 9.60 8.78
N PRO A 27 -5.41 10.50 9.80
CA PRO A 27 -5.35 11.94 9.57
C PRO A 27 -3.95 12.45 9.19
N ARG A 28 -2.91 11.66 9.40
CA ARG A 28 -1.51 12.01 9.06
C ARG A 28 -1.11 11.57 7.67
N GLY A 29 -1.94 10.77 7.03
CA GLY A 29 -1.68 10.26 5.71
C GLY A 29 -2.16 11.18 4.60
N PHE A 30 -1.98 10.73 3.38
CA PHE A 30 -2.47 11.41 2.20
C PHE A 30 -4.01 11.46 2.25
N ILE A 31 -4.58 12.65 2.18
CA ILE A 31 -6.03 12.83 2.20
C ILE A 31 -6.59 12.41 0.84
N GLN A 32 -7.48 11.44 0.85
CA GLN A 32 -8.16 10.98 -0.35
C GLN A 32 -9.64 11.39 -0.30
N GLN A 33 -10.08 12.02 -1.36
CA GLN A 33 -11.49 12.25 -1.59
C GLN A 33 -12.01 10.98 -2.29
N LEU A 34 -12.56 10.06 -1.51
CA LEU A 34 -12.91 8.71 -1.98
C LEU A 34 -13.86 8.72 -3.18
N HIS A 35 -14.68 9.75 -3.31
CA HIS A 35 -15.61 9.91 -4.44
C HIS A 35 -14.94 10.45 -5.73
N LEU A 36 -13.73 11.01 -5.62
CA LEU A 36 -12.98 11.58 -6.75
C LEU A 36 -11.93 10.64 -7.30
N PHE A 37 -11.60 9.57 -6.59
CA PHE A 37 -10.58 8.62 -6.98
C PHE A 37 -11.20 7.32 -7.50
N PRO A 38 -10.48 6.57 -8.32
CA PRO A 38 -10.96 5.28 -8.77
C PRO A 38 -11.37 4.40 -7.60
N ASN A 39 -12.45 3.67 -7.76
CA ASN A 39 -12.92 2.68 -6.80
C ASN A 39 -11.78 1.68 -6.53
N ILE A 40 -11.55 1.33 -5.26
CA ILE A 40 -10.46 0.41 -4.88
C ILE A 40 -10.62 -0.96 -5.55
N ARG A 41 -11.85 -1.43 -5.76
CA ARG A 41 -12.09 -2.71 -6.45
C ARG A 41 -11.57 -2.66 -7.87
N ASP A 42 -11.88 -1.59 -8.60
CA ASP A 42 -11.43 -1.41 -9.98
C ASP A 42 -9.92 -1.23 -10.05
N PHE A 43 -9.35 -0.54 -9.08
CA PHE A 43 -7.90 -0.37 -8.97
C PHE A 43 -7.21 -1.74 -8.78
N ILE A 44 -7.73 -2.58 -7.90
CA ILE A 44 -7.21 -3.94 -7.66
C ILE A 44 -7.30 -4.79 -8.93
N ARG A 45 -8.45 -4.77 -9.58
CA ARG A 45 -8.67 -5.55 -10.82
C ARG A 45 -7.72 -5.12 -11.92
N ARG A 46 -7.57 -3.81 -12.12
CA ARG A 46 -6.66 -3.25 -13.13
C ARG A 46 -5.21 -3.61 -12.82
N THR A 47 -4.82 -3.53 -11.56
CA THR A 47 -3.47 -3.90 -11.13
C THR A 47 -3.15 -5.34 -11.49
N GLU A 48 -4.08 -6.26 -11.28
CA GLU A 48 -3.92 -7.67 -11.67
C GLU A 48 -3.76 -7.84 -13.19
N ILE A 49 -4.58 -7.15 -13.96
CA ILE A 49 -4.54 -7.20 -15.43
C ILE A 49 -3.19 -6.67 -15.94
N GLU A 50 -2.64 -5.66 -15.32
CA GLU A 50 -1.40 -5.01 -15.72
C GLU A 50 -0.13 -5.69 -15.20
N GLY A 51 -0.26 -6.85 -14.55
CA GLY A 51 0.88 -7.67 -14.13
C GLY A 51 1.35 -7.47 -12.70
N GLY A 52 0.61 -6.70 -11.90
CA GLY A 52 0.83 -6.57 -10.46
C GLY A 52 -0.11 -7.47 -9.67
N THR A 53 -0.27 -7.18 -8.39
CA THR A 53 -1.19 -7.94 -7.53
C THR A 53 -1.48 -7.19 -6.23
N PHE A 54 -2.49 -7.66 -5.50
CA PHE A 54 -2.79 -7.21 -4.14
C PHE A 54 -2.77 -8.39 -3.18
N ILE A 55 -2.12 -8.18 -2.04
CA ILE A 55 -1.97 -9.17 -0.98
C ILE A 55 -2.81 -8.73 0.21
N GLY A 56 -3.55 -9.65 0.80
CA GLY A 56 -4.34 -9.41 2.01
C GLY A 56 -3.79 -10.17 3.20
N VAL A 57 -4.02 -9.64 4.37
CA VAL A 57 -3.79 -10.31 5.66
C VAL A 57 -5.16 -10.66 6.22
N PHE A 58 -5.36 -11.92 6.53
CA PHE A 58 -6.64 -12.44 7.02
C PHE A 58 -6.46 -13.11 8.37
N GLN A 59 -7.30 -12.75 9.31
CA GLN A 59 -7.37 -13.39 10.63
C GLN A 59 -8.71 -14.09 10.74
N ASP A 60 -8.67 -15.41 10.88
CA ASP A 60 -9.88 -16.24 10.95
C ASP A 60 -10.87 -15.96 9.81
N GLY A 61 -10.33 -15.81 8.60
CA GLY A 61 -11.11 -15.56 7.38
C GLY A 61 -11.53 -14.12 7.16
N ARG A 62 -11.24 -13.20 8.09
CA ARG A 62 -11.59 -11.77 7.98
C ARG A 62 -10.37 -10.95 7.57
N VAL A 63 -10.56 -10.04 6.63
CA VAL A 63 -9.47 -9.17 6.18
C VAL A 63 -9.09 -8.16 7.26
N ILE A 64 -7.81 -8.09 7.60
CA ILE A 64 -7.27 -7.15 8.59
C ILE A 64 -6.17 -6.25 8.04
N GLY A 65 -5.73 -6.50 6.82
CA GLY A 65 -4.71 -5.69 6.16
C GLY A 65 -4.65 -5.95 4.67
N MET A 66 -4.01 -5.04 3.96
CA MET A 66 -3.81 -5.15 2.51
C MET A 66 -2.57 -4.39 2.07
N GLY A 67 -2.05 -4.76 0.93
CA GLY A 67 -0.99 -4.01 0.24
C GLY A 67 -0.94 -4.38 -1.22
N GLY A 68 -0.58 -3.42 -2.04
CA GLY A 68 -0.53 -3.57 -3.48
C GLY A 68 0.87 -3.53 -4.04
N LEU A 69 1.01 -4.14 -5.20
CA LEU A 69 2.24 -4.19 -5.97
C LEU A 69 1.87 -3.86 -7.42
N VAL A 70 2.14 -2.63 -7.82
CA VAL A 70 1.75 -2.10 -9.13
C VAL A 70 2.92 -2.19 -10.10
N ASN A 71 2.72 -2.84 -11.25
CA ASN A 71 3.74 -2.93 -12.28
C ASN A 71 3.94 -1.57 -12.93
N GLN A 72 5.17 -1.05 -12.85
CA GLN A 72 5.56 0.23 -13.46
C GLN A 72 6.31 0.05 -14.77
N GLY A 73 6.52 -1.21 -15.20
CA GLY A 73 7.32 -1.52 -16.37
C GLY A 73 8.82 -1.59 -16.07
N GLY A 74 9.58 -2.19 -16.96
CA GLY A 74 11.04 -2.27 -16.84
C GLY A 74 11.57 -3.00 -15.61
N GLY A 75 10.80 -3.93 -15.07
CA GLY A 75 11.20 -4.68 -13.88
C GLY A 75 10.95 -3.93 -12.57
N LEU A 76 10.33 -2.75 -12.62
CA LEU A 76 10.01 -1.94 -11.45
C LEU A 76 8.56 -2.17 -11.01
N ALA A 77 8.35 -2.37 -9.72
CA ALA A 77 7.02 -2.40 -9.13
C ALA A 77 6.92 -1.40 -7.98
N GLU A 78 5.77 -0.75 -7.86
CA GLU A 78 5.49 0.18 -6.77
C GLU A 78 4.68 -0.50 -5.69
N VAL A 79 5.17 -0.43 -4.45
CA VAL A 79 4.41 -0.85 -3.26
C VAL A 79 3.46 0.29 -2.90
N CYS A 80 2.18 0.00 -2.80
CA CYS A 80 1.17 1.00 -2.52
C CYS A 80 0.03 0.44 -1.67
N LYS A 81 -0.82 1.33 -1.16
CA LYS A 81 -2.05 0.96 -0.44
C LYS A 81 -1.79 0.00 0.74
N LEU A 82 -0.69 0.19 1.45
CA LEU A 82 -0.34 -0.64 2.61
C LEU A 82 -1.15 -0.18 3.81
N HIS A 83 -2.10 -1.00 4.25
CA HIS A 83 -2.99 -0.69 5.37
C HIS A 83 -3.14 -1.88 6.30
N ILE A 84 -3.15 -1.62 7.60
CA ILE A 84 -3.50 -2.58 8.63
C ILE A 84 -4.64 -1.96 9.45
N LYS A 85 -5.68 -2.73 9.73
CA LYS A 85 -6.77 -2.27 10.60
C LYS A 85 -6.23 -1.75 11.93
N LYS A 86 -6.80 -0.66 12.40
CA LYS A 86 -6.36 0.05 13.61
C LYS A 86 -6.20 -0.91 14.82
N GLU A 87 -7.14 -1.82 15.02
CA GLU A 87 -7.15 -2.76 16.13
C GLU A 87 -5.98 -3.76 16.08
N TYR A 88 -5.38 -3.91 14.91
CA TYR A 88 -4.30 -4.88 14.66
C TYR A 88 -2.93 -4.23 14.51
N LYS A 89 -2.84 -2.90 14.64
CA LYS A 89 -1.56 -2.18 14.59
C LYS A 89 -0.69 -2.53 15.81
N GLY A 90 0.63 -2.44 15.64
CA GLY A 90 1.59 -2.75 16.71
C GLY A 90 1.84 -4.23 16.94
N LYS A 91 1.31 -5.11 16.12
CA LYS A 91 1.47 -6.58 16.23
C LYS A 91 2.34 -7.19 15.14
N LYS A 92 3.12 -6.34 14.45
CA LYS A 92 4.03 -6.74 13.36
C LYS A 92 3.34 -7.31 12.12
N TYR A 93 2.06 -7.07 11.94
CA TYR A 93 1.37 -7.52 10.73
C TYR A 93 1.83 -6.75 9.48
N GLY A 94 2.22 -5.49 9.63
CA GLY A 94 2.81 -4.70 8.55
C GLY A 94 4.12 -5.31 8.05
N GLU A 95 4.96 -5.80 8.95
CA GLU A 95 6.20 -6.50 8.58
C GLU A 95 5.92 -7.78 7.81
N LYS A 96 4.96 -8.57 8.30
CA LYS A 96 4.57 -9.83 7.65
C LYS A 96 4.00 -9.57 6.26
N LEU A 97 3.18 -8.53 6.13
CA LEU A 97 2.59 -8.14 4.85
C LEU A 97 3.66 -7.67 3.87
N LEU A 98 4.56 -6.78 4.28
CA LEU A 98 5.62 -6.28 3.41
C LEU A 98 6.58 -7.40 2.99
N SER A 99 6.88 -8.33 3.90
CA SER A 99 7.67 -9.52 3.57
C SER A 99 7.00 -10.36 2.48
N ALA A 100 5.69 -10.58 2.60
CA ALA A 100 4.92 -11.32 1.60
C ALA A 100 4.88 -10.60 0.25
N ILE A 101 4.73 -9.28 0.25
CA ILE A 101 4.76 -8.45 -0.95
C ILE A 101 6.11 -8.57 -1.65
N GLU A 102 7.20 -8.49 -0.90
CA GLU A 102 8.55 -8.60 -1.45
C GLU A 102 8.80 -9.99 -2.06
N LYS A 103 8.38 -11.04 -1.36
CA LYS A 103 8.47 -12.41 -1.87
C LYS A 103 7.66 -12.58 -3.16
N THR A 104 6.47 -12.03 -3.20
CA THR A 104 5.61 -12.04 -4.39
C THR A 104 6.26 -11.27 -5.55
N ALA A 105 6.85 -10.10 -5.27
CA ALA A 105 7.56 -9.33 -6.27
C ALA A 105 8.70 -10.13 -6.92
N ARG A 106 9.47 -10.86 -6.11
CA ARG A 106 10.53 -11.74 -6.63
C ARG A 106 9.96 -12.85 -7.50
N SER A 107 8.84 -13.45 -7.09
CA SER A 107 8.20 -14.53 -7.87
C SER A 107 7.61 -14.02 -9.19
N LEU A 108 7.26 -12.76 -9.28
CA LEU A 108 6.79 -12.11 -10.51
C LEU A 108 7.93 -11.52 -11.35
N ASN A 109 9.18 -11.78 -10.97
CA ASN A 109 10.39 -11.34 -11.67
C ASN A 109 10.60 -9.83 -11.69
N PHE A 110 10.08 -9.09 -10.72
CA PHE A 110 10.46 -7.70 -10.54
C PHE A 110 11.88 -7.61 -10.00
N GLU A 111 12.60 -6.60 -10.43
CA GLU A 111 14.00 -6.37 -10.07
C GLU A 111 14.18 -5.27 -9.04
N LYS A 112 13.20 -4.37 -8.95
CA LYS A 112 13.26 -3.22 -8.05
C LYS A 112 11.86 -2.90 -7.53
N LEU A 113 11.81 -2.47 -6.27
CA LEU A 113 10.62 -1.92 -5.64
C LEU A 113 10.79 -0.42 -5.42
N SER A 114 9.72 0.33 -5.62
CA SER A 114 9.63 1.74 -5.25
C SER A 114 8.42 1.97 -4.36
N LEU A 115 8.44 3.05 -3.63
CA LEU A 115 7.28 3.54 -2.88
C LEU A 115 7.43 5.04 -2.64
N HIS A 116 6.35 5.68 -2.26
CA HIS A 116 6.40 7.02 -1.71
C HIS A 116 5.54 7.08 -0.45
N VAL A 117 5.94 7.91 0.48
CA VAL A 117 5.30 8.03 1.80
C VAL A 117 5.37 9.47 2.27
N THR A 118 4.28 9.95 2.87
CA THR A 118 4.27 11.27 3.51
C THR A 118 5.19 11.23 4.73
N THR A 119 6.02 12.26 4.89
CA THR A 119 7.06 12.28 5.95
C THR A 119 6.49 12.24 7.37
N THR A 120 5.20 12.56 7.55
CA THR A 120 4.50 12.43 8.82
C THR A 120 4.23 10.97 9.22
N GLN A 121 4.37 10.02 8.30
CA GLN A 121 4.13 8.59 8.53
C GLN A 121 5.37 7.91 9.12
N THR A 122 5.79 8.33 10.30
CA THR A 122 7.02 7.83 10.94
C THR A 122 7.07 6.31 11.11
N PRO A 123 6.01 5.64 11.58
CA PRO A 123 6.03 4.17 11.70
C PRO A 123 6.25 3.47 10.36
N ALA A 124 5.63 3.97 9.29
CA ALA A 124 5.79 3.40 7.95
C ALA A 124 7.22 3.57 7.44
N ILE A 125 7.80 4.76 7.61
CA ILE A 125 9.18 5.04 7.20
C ILE A 125 10.16 4.13 7.95
N CYS A 126 9.97 3.93 9.25
CA CYS A 126 10.79 3.01 10.04
C CYS A 126 10.72 1.58 9.50
N LEU A 127 9.51 1.13 9.14
CA LEU A 127 9.30 -0.18 8.55
C LEU A 127 10.04 -0.33 7.22
N TYR A 128 9.93 0.66 6.34
CA TYR A 128 10.58 0.63 5.04
C TYR A 128 12.10 0.62 5.17
N ARG A 129 12.66 1.40 6.08
CA ARG A 129 14.10 1.40 6.36
C ARG A 129 14.57 0.06 6.91
N LYS A 130 13.77 -0.57 7.77
CA LYS A 130 14.06 -1.92 8.28
C LYS A 130 14.15 -2.93 7.13
N PHE A 131 13.32 -2.77 6.10
CA PHE A 131 13.31 -3.62 4.91
C PHE A 131 14.35 -3.19 3.86
N LYS A 132 15.26 -2.27 4.20
CA LYS A 132 16.36 -1.81 3.35
C LYS A 132 15.94 -0.94 2.17
N PHE A 133 14.78 -0.33 2.22
CA PHE A 133 14.45 0.75 1.28
C PHE A 133 15.33 1.97 1.56
N ARG A 134 15.80 2.60 0.48
CA ARG A 134 16.68 3.78 0.54
C ARG A 134 15.93 5.00 0.03
N PRO A 135 16.08 6.16 0.69
CA PRO A 135 15.55 7.42 0.14
C PRO A 135 16.19 7.74 -1.20
N THR A 136 15.40 8.14 -2.18
CA THR A 136 15.88 8.57 -3.50
C THR A 136 15.64 10.04 -3.75
N LYS A 137 14.52 10.58 -3.24
CA LYS A 137 14.26 12.02 -3.29
C LYS A 137 13.20 12.40 -2.26
N ASN A 138 13.12 13.69 -1.96
CA ASN A 138 12.12 14.28 -1.10
C ASN A 138 11.50 15.45 -1.86
N GLU A 139 10.18 15.41 -2.08
CA GLU A 139 9.45 16.46 -2.79
C GLU A 139 8.15 16.79 -2.10
N VAL A 140 7.73 18.04 -2.20
CA VAL A 140 6.40 18.43 -1.79
C VAL A 140 5.41 18.12 -2.91
N TYR A 141 4.50 17.21 -2.64
CA TYR A 141 3.40 16.88 -3.55
C TYR A 141 2.23 17.83 -3.29
N ARG A 142 1.76 18.50 -4.33
CA ARG A 142 0.65 19.46 -4.24
C ARG A 142 -0.52 18.95 -5.05
N ILE A 143 -1.69 18.97 -4.44
CA ILE A 143 -2.93 18.58 -5.12
C ILE A 143 -4.04 19.55 -4.71
N GLU A 144 -4.82 20.00 -5.70
CA GLU A 144 -6.01 20.81 -5.46
C GLU A 144 -7.24 19.91 -5.54
N ILE A 145 -8.02 19.91 -4.45
CA ILE A 145 -9.26 19.14 -4.35
C ILE A 145 -10.35 20.11 -3.84
N GLU A 146 -11.44 20.25 -4.61
CA GLU A 146 -12.56 21.10 -4.24
C GLU A 146 -12.12 22.53 -3.88
N ARG A 147 -11.25 23.15 -4.70
CA ARG A 147 -10.69 24.51 -4.55
C ARG A 147 -9.80 24.68 -3.32
N ARG A 148 -9.40 23.58 -2.67
CA ARG A 148 -8.46 23.62 -1.56
C ARG A 148 -7.14 22.98 -1.99
N LEU A 149 -6.03 23.69 -1.73
CA LEU A 149 -4.69 23.17 -2.00
C LEU A 149 -4.20 22.33 -0.81
N TYR A 150 -3.80 21.11 -1.09
CA TYR A 150 -3.16 20.22 -0.12
C TYR A 150 -1.71 20.03 -0.52
N GLU A 151 -0.82 20.12 0.47
CA GLU A 151 0.61 19.92 0.29
C GLU A 151 1.08 18.78 1.19
N TYR A 152 1.83 17.83 0.61
CA TYR A 152 2.39 16.69 1.34
C TYR A 152 3.88 16.61 1.09
N ASP A 153 4.66 16.76 2.15
CA ASP A 153 6.08 16.50 2.07
C ASP A 153 6.27 14.99 1.91
N THR A 154 6.81 14.58 0.78
CA THR A 154 6.80 13.18 0.34
C THR A 154 8.22 12.65 0.17
N LEU A 155 8.48 11.52 0.81
CA LEU A 155 9.73 10.78 0.69
C LEU A 155 9.54 9.64 -0.30
N TYR A 156 10.40 9.61 -1.33
CA TYR A 156 10.46 8.51 -2.29
C TYR A 156 11.57 7.55 -1.90
N MET A 157 11.29 6.27 -1.94
CA MET A 157 12.22 5.24 -1.54
C MET A 157 12.27 4.11 -2.56
N GLU A 158 13.40 3.45 -2.65
CA GLU A 158 13.60 2.31 -3.55
C GLU A 158 14.41 1.19 -2.88
N LYS A 159 14.24 0.00 -3.41
CA LYS A 159 14.97 -1.18 -2.99
C LYS A 159 15.22 -2.10 -4.19
N ASP A 160 16.45 -2.57 -4.34
CA ASP A 160 16.77 -3.62 -5.31
C ASP A 160 16.38 -4.98 -4.73
N LEU A 161 15.84 -5.84 -5.58
CA LEU A 161 15.44 -7.19 -5.18
C LEU A 161 16.48 -8.25 -5.45
#